data_23ba8c2b8c9f2a417ade757f332ae550
#
_entry.id   23ba8c2b8c9f2a417ade757f332ae550
#
_cell.length_a   1.000
_cell.length_b   1.000
_cell.length_c   1.000
_cell.angle_alpha   90.00
_cell.angle_beta   90.00
_cell.angle_gamma   90.00
#
_symmetry.space_group_name_H-M   'P 1'
#
loop_
_entity.id
_entity.type
_entity.pdbx_description
1 polymer ?
#
loop_
_entity_poly.entity_id
_entity_poly.type
_entity_poly.pdbx_seq_one_letter_code
_entity_poly.pdbx_strand_id
1 'polypeptide(L)' 'MELKEKTTVRREDAAARLREIADELSSGNDIVLERDGLRFVARVPDEVVLKIEFEIEDGGAEFEIELTW' A
#
# COMPACT_ATOMS: atom_id res chain seq x y z
N MET A 1 1.43 -16.80 1.50
CA MET A 1 2.63 -16.01 1.21
C MET A 1 2.40 -14.56 1.62
N GLU A 2 3.36 -13.96 2.25
CA GLU A 2 3.28 -12.58 2.66
C GLU A 2 4.50 -11.81 2.16
N LEU A 3 4.23 -10.63 1.60
CA LEU A 3 5.28 -9.74 1.13
C LEU A 3 5.16 -8.43 1.88
N LYS A 4 6.28 -7.95 2.40
CA LYS A 4 6.34 -6.69 3.13
C LYS A 4 7.34 -5.75 2.51
N GLU A 5 6.96 -4.49 2.46
CA GLU A 5 7.85 -3.40 2.15
C GLU A 5 7.82 -2.45 3.35
N LYS A 6 8.94 -2.30 4.01
CA LYS A 6 9.04 -1.43 5.18
C LYS A 6 10.31 -0.61 5.08
N THR A 7 10.16 0.69 5.10
CA THR A 7 11.29 1.59 4.95
C THR A 7 11.02 2.91 5.67
N THR A 8 12.09 3.55 6.10
CA THR A 8 12.00 4.88 6.69
C THR A 8 12.24 5.90 5.58
N VAL A 9 11.24 6.72 5.34
CA VAL A 9 11.29 7.72 4.28
C VAL A 9 10.75 9.05 4.78
N ARG A 10 10.94 10.09 3.98
CA ARG A 10 10.32 11.36 4.24
C ARG A 10 8.82 11.26 3.96
N ARG A 11 8.04 12.09 4.63
CA ARG A 11 6.58 12.13 4.44
C ARG A 11 6.19 12.31 2.97
N GLU A 12 6.91 13.16 2.24
CA GLU A 12 6.65 13.41 0.82
C GLU A 12 6.91 12.18 -0.05
N ASP A 13 7.92 11.40 0.31
CA ASP A 13 8.23 10.15 -0.40
C ASP A 13 7.15 9.10 -0.13
N ALA A 14 6.66 9.04 1.10
CA ALA A 14 5.54 8.16 1.41
C ALA A 14 4.30 8.55 0.60
N ALA A 15 4.02 9.85 0.50
CA ALA A 15 2.90 10.33 -0.30
C ALA A 15 3.06 9.96 -1.78
N ALA A 16 4.28 10.08 -2.33
CA ALA A 16 4.56 9.70 -3.70
C ALA A 16 4.30 8.21 -3.93
N ARG A 17 4.73 7.38 -3.00
CA ARG A 17 4.50 5.93 -3.07
C ARG A 17 3.01 5.59 -3.06
N LEU A 18 2.24 6.26 -2.21
CA LEU A 18 0.79 6.07 -2.15
C LEU A 18 0.11 6.49 -3.46
N ARG A 19 0.59 7.56 -4.10
CA ARG A 19 0.07 7.99 -5.39
C ARG A 19 0.34 6.95 -6.48
N GLU A 20 1.52 6.33 -6.48
CA GLU A 20 1.84 5.26 -7.42
C GLU A 20 0.86 4.10 -7.28
N ILE A 21 0.59 3.68 -6.05
CA ILE A 21 -0.36 2.60 -5.78
C ILE A 21 -1.76 3.01 -6.24
N ALA A 22 -2.18 4.23 -5.93
CA ALA A 22 -3.48 4.73 -6.36
C ALA A 22 -3.62 4.76 -7.89
N ASP A 23 -2.57 5.16 -8.59
CA ASP A 23 -2.56 5.19 -10.05
C ASP A 23 -2.65 3.78 -10.64
N GLU A 24 -1.95 2.82 -10.07
CA GLU A 24 -2.04 1.43 -10.49
C GLU A 24 -3.46 0.90 -10.35
N LEU A 25 -4.10 1.17 -9.21
CA LEU A 25 -5.49 0.76 -8.97
C LEU A 25 -6.45 1.38 -9.98
N SER A 26 -6.30 2.66 -10.25
CA SER A 26 -7.24 3.37 -11.15
C SER A 26 -7.02 3.06 -12.62
N SER A 27 -5.81 2.68 -13.02
CA SER A 27 -5.52 2.40 -14.43
C SER A 27 -5.77 0.96 -14.86
N GLY A 28 -6.20 0.10 -13.92
CA GLY A 28 -6.59 -1.16 -14.40
C GLY A 28 -6.23 -2.31 -13.62
N ASN A 29 -5.79 -2.15 -12.46
CA ASN A 29 -6.04 -3.38 -12.01
C ASN A 29 -5.05 -4.15 -11.19
N ASP A 30 -3.80 -3.96 -11.42
CA ASP A 30 -2.80 -4.77 -10.74
C ASP A 30 -1.97 -3.88 -9.82
N ILE A 31 -1.66 -4.41 -8.66
CA ILE A 31 -0.69 -3.78 -7.78
C ILE A 31 0.62 -4.51 -7.95
N VAL A 32 1.68 -3.77 -8.19
CA VAL A 32 3.02 -4.33 -8.39
C VAL A 32 3.88 -4.02 -7.18
N LEU A 33 4.49 -5.06 -6.63
CA LEU A 33 5.46 -4.94 -5.55
C LEU A 33 6.77 -5.57 -6.00
N GLU A 34 7.85 -4.81 -5.90
CA GLU A 34 9.19 -5.32 -6.22
C GLU A 34 10.02 -5.43 -4.96
N ARG A 35 10.67 -6.56 -4.80
CA ARG A 35 11.54 -6.82 -3.66
C ARG A 35 12.65 -7.78 -4.07
N ASP A 36 13.89 -7.44 -3.75
CA ASP A 36 15.06 -8.29 -4.00
C ASP A 36 15.18 -8.73 -5.47
N GLY A 37 14.86 -7.83 -6.40
CA GLY A 37 14.91 -8.13 -7.82
C GLY A 37 13.74 -8.95 -8.34
N LEU A 38 12.80 -9.31 -7.48
CA LEU A 38 11.61 -10.05 -7.84
C LEU A 38 10.42 -9.10 -7.97
N ARG A 39 9.59 -9.36 -8.95
CA ARG A 39 8.40 -8.58 -9.21
C ARG A 39 7.17 -9.43 -8.91
N PHE A 40 6.33 -8.92 -8.02
CA PHE A 40 5.08 -9.56 -7.64
C PHE A 40 3.92 -8.72 -8.14
N VAL A 41 2.95 -9.37 -8.74
CA VAL A 41 1.77 -8.72 -9.31
C VAL A 41 0.54 -9.29 -8.65
N ALA A 42 -0.25 -8.44 -8.00
CA ALA A 42 -1.52 -8.84 -7.43
C ALA A 42 -2.66 -8.29 -8.26
N ARG A 43 -3.54 -9.15 -8.73
CA ARG A 43 -4.74 -8.74 -9.44
C ARG A 43 -5.79 -8.24 -8.48
N VAL A 44 -6.35 -7.08 -8.77
CA VAL A 44 -7.36 -6.46 -7.93
C VAL A 44 -8.70 -6.47 -8.68
N PRO A 45 -9.76 -7.07 -8.11
CA PRO A 45 -11.06 -7.09 -8.75
C PRO A 45 -11.73 -5.72 -8.73
N ASP A 46 -12.88 -5.61 -9.40
CA ASP A 46 -13.62 -4.36 -9.50
C ASP A 46 -14.11 -3.83 -8.15
N GLU A 47 -14.39 -4.73 -7.23
CA GLU A 47 -14.86 -4.37 -5.90
C GLU A 47 -13.92 -4.89 -4.84
N VAL A 48 -13.59 -4.04 -3.89
CA VAL A 48 -12.72 -4.38 -2.76
C VAL A 48 -13.28 -3.78 -1.49
N VAL A 49 -12.87 -4.32 -0.37
CA VAL A 49 -13.16 -3.71 0.93
C VAL A 49 -12.01 -2.76 1.27
N LEU A 50 -12.32 -1.51 1.45
CA LEU A 50 -11.35 -0.50 1.87
C LEU A 50 -11.53 -0.22 3.35
N LYS A 51 -10.46 -0.40 4.10
CA LYS A 51 -10.42 -0.06 5.52
C LYS A 51 -9.34 0.98 5.76
N ILE A 52 -9.69 2.05 6.41
CA ILE A 52 -8.75 3.09 6.83
C ILE A 52 -8.81 3.18 8.34
N GLU A 53 -7.68 3.05 8.98
CA GLU A 53 -7.59 3.03 10.43
C GLU A 53 -6.50 3.95 10.92
N PHE A 54 -6.80 4.70 11.96
CA PHE A 54 -5.86 5.60 12.60
C PHE A 54 -5.83 5.32 14.09
N GLU A 55 -4.65 5.07 14.63
CA GLU A 55 -4.48 4.77 16.05
C GLU A 55 -3.40 5.67 16.64
N ILE A 56 -3.73 6.28 17.76
CA ILE A 56 -2.80 7.16 18.47
C ILE A 56 -2.48 6.54 19.82
N GLU A 57 -1.20 6.40 20.10
CA GLU A 57 -0.71 5.88 21.37
C GLU A 57 0.33 6.83 21.94
N ASP A 58 0.66 6.65 23.23
CA ASP A 58 1.73 7.39 23.84
C ASP A 58 3.05 7.09 23.11
N GLY A 59 3.66 8.13 22.57
CA GLY A 59 4.92 8.00 21.87
C GLY A 59 4.83 7.73 20.38
N GLY A 60 3.64 7.67 19.79
CA GLY A 60 3.52 7.45 18.36
C GLY A 60 2.12 7.35 17.85
N ALA A 61 2.02 7.14 16.55
CA ALA A 61 0.76 6.95 15.85
C ALA A 61 0.94 5.99 14.69
N GLU A 62 -0.14 5.35 14.31
CA GLU A 62 -0.16 4.43 13.18
C GLU A 62 -1.37 4.75 12.30
N PHE A 63 -1.13 4.81 11.00
CA PHE A 63 -2.15 5.01 10.00
C PHE A 63 -2.10 3.85 9.02
N GLU A 64 -3.21 3.13 8.88
CA GLU A 64 -3.28 1.96 8.01
C GLU A 64 -4.31 2.15 6.91
N ILE A 65 -3.96 1.71 5.72
CA ILE A 65 -4.86 1.60 4.59
C ILE A 65 -4.81 0.15 4.15
N GLU A 66 -5.96 -0.51 4.18
CA GLU A 66 -6.07 -1.93 3.87
C GLU A 66 -7.11 -2.14 2.79
N LEU A 67 -6.74 -2.95 1.81
CA LEU A 67 -7.63 -3.41 0.75
C LEU A 67 -7.72 -4.93 0.84
N THR A 68 -8.91 -5.46 0.89
CA THR A 68 -9.12 -6.91 0.91
C THR A 68 -10.15 -7.31 -0.13
N TRP A 69 -9.95 -8.50 -0.66
CA TRP A 69 -10.87 -9.10 -1.64
C TRP A 69 -10.82 -10.63 -1.62
#